data_e1ba5f9e5f4022e6f7eb36b761c4f575
#
_entry.id   e1ba5f9e5f4022e6f7eb36b761c4f575
#
_cell.length_a   1.000
_cell.length_b   1.000
_cell.length_c   1.000
_cell.angle_alpha   90.00
_cell.angle_beta   90.00
_cell.angle_gamma   90.00
#
_symmetry.space_group_name_H-M   'P 1'
#
loop_
_entity.id
_entity.type
_entity.pdbx_description
1 polymer ?
#
loop_
_entity_poly.entity_id
_entity_poly.type
_entity_poly.pdbx_seq_one_letter_code
_entity_poly.pdbx_strand_id
1 'polypeptide(L)'
;MVVGGASGLSAAGGGDFYYEDNDSYRKYFRPFAEKYHFKGAFAGMMHPWKTREEYWGYLATFLHTTQTAPVRHSYLDLDALLKGKDFFILTTNQDTQFVKLYPEEKVAEIQGDHRFFQCAACCTDDTWDAVKPVADMVAAMGSDTKIPTDLIPRCPHCGGEAFPWVRGYGNFLQGKKYEEQSKKFLAMCWNTKTAKFCSWSWALAE
;
A
#
# COMPACT_ATOMS: atom_id res chain seq x y z
N MET A 1 20.89 12.42 -3.07
CA MET A 1 19.67 13.24 -3.27
C MET A 1 18.49 12.47 -2.68
N VAL A 2 17.51 13.17 -2.05
CA VAL A 2 16.24 12.54 -1.60
C VAL A 2 15.14 12.86 -2.60
N VAL A 3 14.38 11.86 -2.97
CA VAL A 3 13.21 11.97 -3.84
C VAL A 3 11.96 11.63 -3.05
N GLY A 4 11.07 12.60 -2.90
CA GLY A 4 9.77 12.38 -2.23
C GLY A 4 8.72 11.88 -3.21
N GLY A 5 7.99 10.83 -2.84
CA GLY A 5 6.86 10.31 -3.61
C GLY A 5 5.58 10.27 -2.80
N ALA A 6 4.49 10.79 -3.36
CA ALA A 6 3.16 10.78 -2.75
C ALA A 6 2.08 10.44 -3.81
N SER A 7 0.82 10.38 -3.38
CA SER A 7 -0.34 9.94 -4.18
C SER A 7 -0.47 10.63 -5.55
N GLY A 8 -0.06 11.89 -5.66
CA GLY A 8 -0.06 12.62 -6.93
C GLY A 8 0.81 11.98 -8.02
N LEU A 9 1.93 11.35 -7.65
CA LEU A 9 2.76 10.62 -8.61
C LEU A 9 2.03 9.39 -9.17
N SER A 10 1.29 8.67 -8.33
CA SER A 10 0.49 7.52 -8.75
C SER A 10 -0.70 7.94 -9.60
N ALA A 11 -1.40 9.01 -9.22
CA ALA A 11 -2.53 9.54 -9.97
C ALA A 11 -2.11 9.98 -11.38
N ALA A 12 -1.03 10.76 -11.50
CA ALA A 12 -0.48 11.20 -12.78
C ALA A 12 -0.04 10.04 -13.69
N GLY A 13 0.27 8.89 -13.11
CA GLY A 13 0.70 7.69 -13.85
C GLY A 13 -0.41 6.73 -14.23
N GLY A 14 -1.68 7.11 -14.14
CA GLY A 14 -2.83 6.24 -14.39
C GLY A 14 -3.37 5.55 -13.12
N GLY A 15 -3.02 6.05 -11.94
CA GLY A 15 -3.60 5.65 -10.65
C GLY A 15 -4.85 6.47 -10.28
N ASP A 16 -5.44 7.18 -11.22
CA ASP A 16 -6.66 7.94 -11.08
C ASP A 16 -7.89 7.08 -10.73
N PHE A 17 -7.85 5.78 -11.02
CA PHE A 17 -8.88 4.82 -10.65
C PHE A 17 -9.18 4.78 -9.14
N TYR A 18 -8.29 5.30 -8.31
CA TYR A 18 -8.56 5.46 -6.89
C TYR A 18 -9.70 6.43 -6.61
N TYR A 19 -9.85 7.45 -7.44
CA TYR A 19 -10.75 8.59 -7.21
C TYR A 19 -11.94 8.64 -8.18
N GLU A 20 -11.82 8.00 -9.35
CA GLU A 20 -12.76 8.15 -10.45
C GLU A 20 -13.27 6.80 -11.00
N ASP A 21 -14.52 6.81 -11.47
CA ASP A 21 -15.09 5.70 -12.24
C ASP A 21 -14.67 5.83 -13.71
N ASN A 22 -13.49 5.30 -14.00
CA ASN A 22 -12.90 5.28 -15.34
C ASN A 22 -12.62 3.83 -15.81
N ASP A 23 -12.08 3.68 -17.02
CA ASP A 23 -11.78 2.37 -17.60
C ASP A 23 -10.80 1.56 -16.74
N SER A 24 -9.81 2.20 -16.12
CA SER A 24 -8.88 1.55 -15.19
C SER A 24 -9.61 1.03 -13.95
N TYR A 25 -10.52 1.83 -13.37
CA TYR A 25 -11.35 1.39 -12.24
C TYR A 25 -12.21 0.19 -12.64
N ARG A 26 -12.93 0.27 -13.75
CA ARG A 26 -13.79 -0.83 -14.24
C ARG A 26 -13.02 -2.07 -14.62
N LYS A 27 -11.79 -1.95 -15.09
CA LYS A 27 -10.91 -3.08 -15.37
C LYS A 27 -10.67 -3.95 -14.14
N TYR A 28 -10.44 -3.33 -12.98
CA TYR A 28 -10.07 -4.06 -11.74
C TYR A 28 -11.25 -4.30 -10.80
N PHE A 29 -12.25 -3.41 -10.81
CA PHE A 29 -13.32 -3.38 -9.82
C PHE A 29 -14.73 -3.55 -10.40
N ARG A 30 -14.85 -4.04 -11.64
CA ARG A 30 -16.15 -4.16 -12.33
C ARG A 30 -17.24 -4.80 -11.47
N PRO A 31 -17.05 -5.99 -10.80
CA PRO A 31 -18.12 -6.61 -10.01
C PRO A 31 -18.60 -5.70 -8.88
N PHE A 32 -17.71 -4.94 -8.30
CA PHE A 32 -18.03 -3.98 -7.22
C PHE A 32 -18.69 -2.72 -7.77
N ALA A 33 -18.22 -2.20 -8.91
CA ALA A 33 -18.82 -1.06 -9.58
C ALA A 33 -20.29 -1.34 -9.98
N GLU A 34 -20.55 -2.52 -10.53
CA GLU A 34 -21.89 -2.95 -10.96
C GLU A 34 -22.82 -3.20 -9.77
N LYS A 35 -22.33 -3.82 -8.70
CA LYS A 35 -23.14 -4.21 -7.53
C LYS A 35 -23.36 -3.07 -6.54
N TYR A 36 -22.36 -2.23 -6.30
CA TYR A 36 -22.38 -1.22 -5.23
C TYR A 36 -22.37 0.23 -5.78
N HIS A 37 -22.20 0.42 -7.09
CA HIS A 37 -22.20 1.70 -7.79
C HIS A 37 -21.12 2.69 -7.27
N PHE A 38 -19.96 2.18 -6.88
CA PHE A 38 -18.84 3.01 -6.43
C PHE A 38 -18.27 3.85 -7.58
N LYS A 39 -17.85 5.08 -7.24
CA LYS A 39 -17.16 6.00 -8.14
C LYS A 39 -15.69 6.07 -7.76
N GLY A 40 -14.93 5.04 -8.14
CA GLY A 40 -13.52 4.89 -7.80
C GLY A 40 -13.27 3.96 -6.60
N ALA A 41 -12.01 3.51 -6.49
CA ALA A 41 -11.67 2.47 -5.54
C ALA A 41 -11.74 2.93 -4.07
N PHE A 42 -11.50 4.21 -3.75
CA PHE A 42 -11.62 4.67 -2.37
C PHE A 42 -13.06 4.71 -1.83
N ALA A 43 -14.08 4.78 -2.70
CA ALA A 43 -15.47 4.75 -2.25
C ALA A 43 -15.80 3.43 -1.53
N GLY A 44 -15.26 2.31 -1.99
CA GLY A 44 -15.45 1.02 -1.33
C GLY A 44 -14.73 0.88 0.01
N MET A 45 -13.66 1.63 0.23
CA MET A 45 -12.94 1.61 1.52
C MET A 45 -13.79 2.22 2.65
N MET A 46 -14.67 3.15 2.32
CA MET A 46 -15.57 3.82 3.28
C MET A 46 -16.97 3.21 3.33
N HIS A 47 -17.21 2.15 2.53
CA HIS A 47 -18.52 1.51 2.47
C HIS A 47 -18.84 0.72 3.75
N PRO A 48 -20.06 0.84 4.31
CA PRO A 48 -20.48 0.05 5.47
C PRO A 48 -20.83 -1.38 5.03
N TRP A 49 -19.83 -2.23 4.90
CA TRP A 49 -19.96 -3.61 4.46
C TRP A 49 -20.85 -4.42 5.39
N LYS A 50 -21.75 -5.23 4.84
CA LYS A 50 -22.69 -6.05 5.61
C LYS A 50 -22.02 -7.26 6.26
N THR A 51 -21.02 -7.84 5.59
CA THR A 51 -20.29 -9.01 6.08
C THR A 51 -18.78 -8.83 5.95
N ARG A 52 -18.01 -9.61 6.71
CA ARG A 52 -16.54 -9.58 6.62
C ARG A 52 -16.05 -10.15 5.30
N GLU A 53 -16.77 -11.11 4.74
CA GLU A 53 -16.46 -11.71 3.44
C GLU A 53 -16.58 -10.67 2.30
N GLU A 54 -17.58 -9.80 2.35
CA GLU A 54 -17.72 -8.69 1.39
C GLU A 54 -16.62 -7.65 1.57
N TYR A 55 -16.33 -7.26 2.81
CA TYR A 55 -15.24 -6.33 3.12
C TYR A 55 -13.89 -6.85 2.60
N TRP A 56 -13.56 -8.10 2.95
CA TRP A 56 -12.30 -8.70 2.52
C TRP A 56 -12.27 -9.02 1.02
N GLY A 57 -13.42 -9.31 0.40
CA GLY A 57 -13.51 -9.41 -1.06
C GLY A 57 -13.09 -8.12 -1.74
N TYR A 58 -13.59 -6.98 -1.25
CA TYR A 58 -13.20 -5.67 -1.75
C TYR A 58 -11.73 -5.35 -1.44
N LEU A 59 -11.33 -5.50 -0.20
CA LEU A 59 -9.98 -5.19 0.25
C LEU A 59 -8.93 -6.06 -0.45
N ALA A 60 -9.20 -7.35 -0.64
CA ALA A 60 -8.32 -8.25 -1.40
C ALA A 60 -8.17 -7.79 -2.85
N THR A 61 -9.28 -7.40 -3.50
CA THR A 61 -9.22 -6.85 -4.87
C THR A 61 -8.36 -5.59 -4.92
N PHE A 62 -8.51 -4.70 -3.95
CA PHE A 62 -7.73 -3.46 -3.86
C PHE A 62 -6.24 -3.75 -3.67
N LEU A 63 -5.89 -4.58 -2.70
CA LEU A 63 -4.49 -4.97 -2.43
C LEU A 63 -3.88 -5.70 -3.62
N HIS A 64 -4.59 -6.67 -4.20
CA HIS A 64 -4.13 -7.42 -5.38
C HIS A 64 -3.86 -6.49 -6.56
N THR A 65 -4.75 -5.52 -6.80
CA THR A 65 -4.55 -4.54 -7.87
C THR A 65 -3.27 -3.74 -7.66
N THR A 66 -2.98 -3.27 -6.46
CA THR A 66 -1.75 -2.51 -6.18
C THR A 66 -0.50 -3.38 -6.24
N GLN A 67 -0.58 -4.62 -5.77
CA GLN A 67 0.52 -5.58 -5.79
C GLN A 67 0.88 -6.02 -7.23
N THR A 68 -0.11 -6.21 -8.11
CA THR A 68 0.08 -6.80 -9.44
C THR A 68 0.08 -5.78 -10.58
N ALA A 69 -0.44 -4.56 -10.37
CA ALA A 69 -0.43 -3.52 -11.39
C ALA A 69 0.98 -3.28 -11.93
N PRO A 70 1.14 -3.09 -13.24
CA PRO A 70 2.44 -2.76 -13.82
C PRO A 70 2.96 -1.43 -13.28
N VAL A 71 4.26 -1.21 -13.42
CA VAL A 71 4.84 0.09 -13.08
C VAL A 71 4.24 1.17 -13.98
N ARG A 72 3.77 2.24 -13.35
CA ARG A 72 3.11 3.35 -14.04
C ARG A 72 4.12 4.25 -14.73
N HIS A 73 3.70 4.89 -15.84
CA HIS A 73 4.60 5.71 -16.66
C HIS A 73 5.24 6.85 -15.88
N SER A 74 4.54 7.52 -14.95
CA SER A 74 5.14 8.58 -14.12
C SER A 74 6.32 8.10 -13.27
N TYR A 75 6.31 6.83 -12.84
CA TYR A 75 7.44 6.22 -12.14
C TYR A 75 8.58 5.85 -13.08
N LEU A 76 8.26 5.40 -14.31
CA LEU A 76 9.27 5.12 -15.34
C LEU A 76 9.95 6.42 -15.82
N ASP A 77 9.20 7.51 -15.97
CA ASP A 77 9.73 8.83 -16.28
C ASP A 77 10.66 9.34 -15.17
N LEU A 78 10.24 9.14 -13.90
CA LEU A 78 11.08 9.46 -12.75
C LEU A 78 12.36 8.61 -12.75
N ASP A 79 12.27 7.32 -13.02
CA ASP A 79 13.43 6.44 -13.13
C ASP A 79 14.41 6.93 -14.20
N ALA A 80 13.91 7.31 -15.37
CA ALA A 80 14.74 7.87 -16.44
C ALA A 80 15.46 9.16 -15.99
N LEU A 81 14.79 10.03 -15.23
CA LEU A 81 15.39 11.26 -14.67
C LEU A 81 16.45 10.96 -13.59
N LEU A 82 16.32 9.84 -12.87
CA LEU A 82 17.22 9.44 -11.80
C LEU A 82 18.44 8.65 -12.28
N LYS A 83 18.45 8.24 -13.53
CA LYS A 83 19.52 7.42 -14.10
C LYS A 83 20.90 8.08 -13.91
N GLY A 84 21.83 7.33 -13.37
CA GLY A 84 23.20 7.78 -13.09
C GLY A 84 23.35 8.70 -11.87
N LYS A 85 22.28 8.92 -11.10
CA LYS A 85 22.32 9.74 -9.87
C LYS A 85 22.36 8.85 -8.64
N ASP A 86 23.00 9.35 -7.59
CA ASP A 86 22.87 8.76 -6.24
C ASP A 86 21.64 9.38 -5.57
N PHE A 87 20.65 8.51 -5.25
CA PHE A 87 19.36 8.95 -4.69
C PHE A 87 18.83 7.93 -3.67
N PHE A 88 17.88 8.43 -2.88
CA PHE A 88 17.09 7.66 -1.94
C PHE A 88 15.62 8.10 -2.06
N ILE A 89 14.71 7.16 -2.04
CA ILE A 89 13.26 7.40 -2.13
C ILE A 89 12.66 7.43 -0.72
N LEU A 90 11.93 8.50 -0.42
CA LEU A 90 11.05 8.58 0.73
C LEU A 90 9.60 8.68 0.23
N THR A 91 8.76 7.71 0.58
CA THR A 91 7.39 7.70 0.06
C THR A 91 6.34 7.51 1.13
N THR A 92 5.19 8.17 0.92
CA THR A 92 3.94 7.92 1.62
C THR A 92 3.00 7.00 0.83
N ASN A 93 3.38 6.62 -0.40
CA ASN A 93 2.60 5.68 -1.19
C ASN A 93 2.80 4.26 -0.67
N GLN A 94 1.71 3.52 -0.64
CA GLN A 94 1.61 2.13 -0.15
C GLN A 94 1.44 1.14 -1.32
N ASP A 95 1.45 1.64 -2.55
CA ASP A 95 1.01 0.97 -3.78
C ASP A 95 2.08 0.13 -4.49
N THR A 96 3.18 -0.15 -3.81
CA THR A 96 4.29 -1.01 -4.28
C THR A 96 5.05 -0.51 -5.51
N GLN A 97 4.75 0.65 -6.06
CA GLN A 97 5.33 1.09 -7.33
C GLN A 97 6.85 1.31 -7.25
N PHE A 98 7.34 1.94 -6.19
CA PHE A 98 8.77 2.18 -6.01
C PHE A 98 9.57 0.90 -5.81
N VAL A 99 9.05 -0.03 -5.02
CA VAL A 99 9.74 -1.31 -4.72
C VAL A 99 9.74 -2.30 -5.89
N LYS A 100 8.96 -2.02 -6.94
CA LYS A 100 9.06 -2.73 -8.23
C LYS A 100 10.23 -2.24 -9.09
N LEU A 101 10.70 -1.01 -8.87
CA LEU A 101 11.77 -0.38 -9.65
C LEU A 101 13.12 -0.40 -8.91
N TYR A 102 13.09 -0.25 -7.59
CA TYR A 102 14.29 -0.04 -6.81
C TYR A 102 14.42 -1.07 -5.70
N PRO A 103 15.65 -1.44 -5.34
CA PRO A 103 15.89 -2.32 -4.22
C PRO A 103 15.46 -1.67 -2.90
N GLU A 104 15.02 -2.50 -1.95
CA GLU A 104 14.39 -2.04 -0.70
C GLU A 104 15.30 -1.14 0.16
N GLU A 105 16.61 -1.28 0.06
CA GLU A 105 17.57 -0.42 0.77
C GLU A 105 17.58 1.03 0.27
N LYS A 106 17.06 1.29 -0.92
CA LYS A 106 16.91 2.64 -1.49
C LYS A 106 15.54 3.27 -1.28
N VAL A 107 14.60 2.54 -0.66
CA VAL A 107 13.22 2.99 -0.48
C VAL A 107 12.82 2.94 0.98
N ALA A 108 12.26 4.03 1.49
CA ALA A 108 11.58 4.06 2.79
C ALA A 108 10.09 4.34 2.58
N GLU A 109 9.27 3.36 2.93
CA GLU A 109 7.79 3.38 2.87
C GLU A 109 7.25 3.68 4.27
N ILE A 110 7.16 4.98 4.62
CA ILE A 110 6.86 5.43 6.00
C ILE A 110 5.38 5.37 6.39
N GLN A 111 4.51 5.07 5.47
CA GLN A 111 3.07 4.88 5.73
C GLN A 111 2.62 3.43 5.48
N GLY A 112 3.56 2.50 5.39
CA GLY A 112 3.28 1.10 5.18
C GLY A 112 3.34 0.65 3.73
N ASP A 113 2.95 -0.60 3.50
CA ASP A 113 3.12 -1.29 2.23
C ASP A 113 2.05 -2.40 2.10
N HIS A 114 1.34 -2.40 0.99
CA HIS A 114 0.28 -3.36 0.68
C HIS A 114 0.75 -4.82 0.55
N ARG A 115 2.07 -5.06 0.55
CA ARG A 115 2.64 -6.42 0.55
C ARG A 115 2.61 -7.10 1.92
N PHE A 116 2.23 -6.38 2.98
CA PHE A 116 2.30 -6.90 4.35
C PHE A 116 1.00 -6.76 5.10
N PHE A 117 0.74 -7.74 5.98
CA PHE A 117 -0.26 -7.68 7.01
C PHE A 117 0.35 -7.38 8.38
N GLN A 118 -0.47 -6.81 9.25
CA GLN A 118 -0.26 -6.64 10.68
C GLN A 118 -1.43 -7.21 11.47
N CYS A 119 -1.28 -7.38 12.77
CA CYS A 119 -2.41 -7.64 13.65
C CYS A 119 -3.30 -6.39 13.78
N ALA A 120 -4.62 -6.53 13.59
CA ALA A 120 -5.57 -5.42 13.74
C ALA A 120 -5.58 -4.86 15.18
N ALA A 121 -5.28 -5.70 16.18
CA ALA A 121 -5.18 -5.32 17.59
C ALA A 121 -3.74 -4.95 18.02
N CYS A 122 -2.78 -4.91 17.10
CA CYS A 122 -1.36 -4.65 17.39
C CYS A 122 -0.81 -5.52 18.55
N CYS A 123 -1.16 -6.81 18.59
CA CYS A 123 -0.72 -7.72 19.65
C CYS A 123 0.76 -8.13 19.55
N THR A 124 1.41 -7.84 18.45
CA THR A 124 2.82 -8.13 18.13
C THR A 124 3.41 -7.02 17.30
N ASP A 125 4.74 -6.86 17.33
CA ASP A 125 5.49 -5.93 16.48
C ASP A 125 5.83 -6.50 15.09
N ASP A 126 5.36 -7.73 14.80
CA ASP A 126 5.66 -8.40 13.55
C ASP A 126 4.64 -8.06 12.47
N THR A 127 5.14 -8.02 11.24
CA THR A 127 4.34 -8.01 10.01
C THR A 127 4.63 -9.30 9.23
N TRP A 128 3.69 -9.74 8.38
CA TRP A 128 3.87 -10.94 7.57
C TRP A 128 3.34 -10.75 6.16
N ASP A 129 3.68 -11.70 5.27
CA ASP A 129 3.31 -11.63 3.85
C ASP A 129 1.80 -11.52 3.65
N ALA A 130 1.41 -10.59 2.79
CA ALA A 130 0.04 -10.42 2.31
C ALA A 130 -0.12 -10.82 0.84
N VAL A 131 0.97 -10.97 0.07
CA VAL A 131 0.89 -11.14 -1.38
C VAL A 131 0.21 -12.46 -1.74
N LYS A 132 0.70 -13.56 -1.18
CA LYS A 132 0.10 -14.87 -1.44
C LYS A 132 -1.32 -15.00 -0.89
N PRO A 133 -1.63 -14.67 0.37
CA PRO A 133 -3.01 -14.72 0.88
C PRO A 133 -3.98 -13.87 0.07
N VAL A 134 -3.57 -12.69 -0.37
CA VAL A 134 -4.41 -11.81 -1.20
C VAL A 134 -4.69 -12.43 -2.57
N ALA A 135 -3.69 -13.02 -3.20
CA ALA A 135 -3.88 -13.72 -4.47
C ALA A 135 -4.83 -14.93 -4.32
N ASP A 136 -4.69 -15.71 -3.25
CA ASP A 136 -5.57 -16.84 -2.94
C ASP A 136 -7.03 -16.38 -2.72
N MET A 137 -7.25 -15.27 -2.00
CA MET A 137 -8.58 -14.68 -1.79
C MET A 137 -9.23 -14.27 -3.11
N VAL A 138 -8.49 -13.56 -3.97
CA VAL A 138 -9.02 -13.11 -5.27
C VAL A 138 -9.33 -14.30 -6.19
N ALA A 139 -8.46 -15.31 -6.21
CA ALA A 139 -8.69 -16.52 -6.99
C ALA A 139 -9.94 -17.28 -6.52
N ALA A 140 -10.14 -17.42 -5.20
CA ALA A 140 -11.28 -18.09 -4.62
C ALA A 140 -12.61 -17.31 -4.79
N MET A 141 -12.53 -15.98 -4.83
CA MET A 141 -13.70 -15.12 -5.05
C MET A 141 -14.24 -15.24 -6.48
N GLY A 142 -13.36 -15.41 -7.47
CA GLY A 142 -13.74 -15.47 -8.89
C GLY A 142 -14.45 -14.19 -9.35
N SER A 143 -15.65 -14.35 -9.91
CA SER A 143 -16.50 -13.24 -10.39
C SER A 143 -17.46 -12.67 -9.33
N ASP A 144 -17.48 -13.23 -8.10
CA ASP A 144 -18.30 -12.71 -6.99
C ASP A 144 -17.60 -11.52 -6.33
N THR A 145 -18.21 -10.99 -5.28
CA THR A 145 -17.70 -9.88 -4.46
C THR A 145 -17.41 -10.31 -3.02
N LYS A 146 -17.43 -11.61 -2.76
CA LYS A 146 -17.22 -12.23 -1.43
C LYS A 146 -16.13 -13.28 -1.51
N ILE A 147 -15.28 -13.29 -0.50
CA ILE A 147 -14.35 -14.40 -0.30
C ILE A 147 -14.97 -15.49 0.60
N PRO A 148 -14.48 -16.73 0.56
CA PRO A 148 -14.76 -17.73 1.58
C PRO A 148 -14.32 -17.25 2.98
N THR A 149 -15.12 -17.57 4.01
CA THR A 149 -14.89 -17.14 5.41
C THR A 149 -13.54 -17.62 5.96
N ASP A 150 -13.11 -18.82 5.57
CA ASP A 150 -11.85 -19.43 5.99
C ASP A 150 -10.60 -18.74 5.41
N LEU A 151 -10.77 -17.93 4.36
CA LEU A 151 -9.70 -17.11 3.79
C LEU A 151 -9.58 -15.73 4.44
N ILE A 152 -10.45 -15.33 5.36
CA ILE A 152 -10.28 -14.09 6.12
C ILE A 152 -8.97 -14.18 6.91
N PRO A 153 -7.98 -13.31 6.64
CA PRO A 153 -6.66 -13.45 7.19
C PRO A 153 -6.65 -13.21 8.70
N ARG A 154 -5.92 -14.06 9.42
CA ARG A 154 -5.81 -14.07 10.87
C ARG A 154 -4.39 -13.80 11.33
N CYS A 155 -4.29 -13.14 12.47
CA CYS A 155 -3.01 -12.93 13.12
C CYS A 155 -2.44 -14.28 13.60
N PRO A 156 -1.19 -14.63 13.23
CA PRO A 156 -0.58 -15.90 13.66
C PRO A 156 -0.29 -15.97 15.17
N HIS A 157 -0.30 -14.83 15.88
CA HIS A 157 0.00 -14.77 17.31
C HIS A 157 -1.26 -14.88 18.19
N CYS A 158 -2.31 -14.11 17.87
CA CYS A 158 -3.51 -14.07 18.72
C CYS A 158 -4.76 -14.68 18.09
N GLY A 159 -4.70 -15.12 16.82
CA GLY A 159 -5.87 -15.62 16.09
C GLY A 159 -6.90 -14.54 15.71
N GLY A 160 -6.72 -13.32 16.15
CA GLY A 160 -7.54 -12.16 15.77
C GLY A 160 -7.40 -11.83 14.29
N GLU A 161 -8.20 -10.90 13.80
CA GLU A 161 -8.16 -10.51 12.39
C GLU A 161 -6.85 -9.80 12.04
N ALA A 162 -6.34 -10.07 10.86
CA ALA A 162 -5.24 -9.32 10.26
C ALA A 162 -5.75 -8.01 9.64
N PHE A 163 -4.84 -7.10 9.36
CA PHE A 163 -5.09 -5.85 8.67
C PHE A 163 -3.91 -5.52 7.76
N PRO A 164 -4.08 -4.82 6.62
CA PRO A 164 -2.96 -4.34 5.84
C PRO A 164 -2.05 -3.45 6.67
N TRP A 165 -0.73 -3.62 6.52
CA TRP A 165 0.23 -2.76 7.21
C TRP A 165 0.32 -1.39 6.51
N VAL A 166 -0.69 -0.56 6.77
CA VAL A 166 -0.85 0.76 6.14
C VAL A 166 -1.39 1.79 7.11
N ARG A 167 -0.89 3.01 7.03
CA ARG A 167 -1.46 4.16 7.73
C ARG A 167 -2.70 4.65 6.98
N GLY A 168 -3.79 4.91 7.70
CA GLY A 168 -5.02 5.45 7.11
C GLY A 168 -6.30 4.90 7.73
N TYR A 169 -6.24 3.77 8.46
CA TYR A 169 -7.41 3.06 8.97
C TYR A 169 -7.36 2.74 10.47
N GLY A 170 -6.75 3.57 11.27
CA GLY A 170 -6.69 3.34 12.71
C GLY A 170 -5.34 2.81 13.17
N ASN A 171 -5.26 1.58 13.67
CA ASN A 171 -4.07 1.05 14.34
C ASN A 171 -2.90 0.73 13.39
N PHE A 172 -2.20 1.73 12.86
CA PHE A 172 -0.97 1.52 12.11
C PHE A 172 0.15 1.07 13.04
N LEU A 173 0.69 -0.13 12.80
CA LEU A 173 1.76 -0.71 13.62
C LEU A 173 3.10 -0.01 13.35
N GLN A 174 3.57 0.74 14.33
CA GLN A 174 4.91 1.37 14.34
C GLN A 174 5.93 0.45 15.03
N GLY A 175 5.93 -0.84 14.67
CA GLY A 175 6.85 -1.85 15.20
C GLY A 175 8.12 -1.96 14.37
N LYS A 176 8.74 -3.17 14.39
CA LYS A 176 10.05 -3.45 13.78
C LYS A 176 10.20 -2.96 12.35
N LYS A 177 9.20 -3.25 11.48
CA LYS A 177 9.26 -2.87 10.07
C LYS A 177 9.21 -1.36 9.86
N TYR A 178 8.41 -0.65 10.64
CA TYR A 178 8.37 0.81 10.61
C TYR A 178 9.70 1.43 11.06
N GLU A 179 10.29 0.88 12.11
CA GLU A 179 11.62 1.32 12.58
C GLU A 179 12.71 1.07 11.53
N GLU A 180 12.67 -0.06 10.81
CA GLU A 180 13.58 -0.33 9.69
C GLU A 180 13.47 0.73 8.60
N GLN A 181 12.25 1.10 8.18
CA GLN A 181 12.03 2.14 7.18
C GLN A 181 12.55 3.50 7.66
N SER A 182 12.28 3.83 8.92
CA SER A 182 12.76 5.07 9.54
C SER A 182 14.29 5.11 9.65
N LYS A 183 14.92 4.00 10.04
CA LYS A 183 16.39 3.87 10.13
C LYS A 183 17.07 4.02 8.77
N LYS A 184 16.52 3.43 7.70
CA LYS A 184 17.03 3.62 6.33
C LYS A 184 17.09 5.09 5.94
N PHE A 185 16.00 5.83 6.18
CA PHE A 185 15.93 7.26 5.89
C PHE A 185 16.92 8.06 6.73
N LEU A 186 16.97 7.83 8.04
CA LEU A 186 17.89 8.52 8.93
C LEU A 186 19.36 8.26 8.58
N ALA A 187 19.71 7.01 8.25
CA ALA A 187 21.07 6.66 7.83
C ALA A 187 21.49 7.41 6.56
N MET A 188 20.58 7.54 5.59
CA MET A 188 20.82 8.32 4.38
C MET A 188 21.05 9.80 4.72
N CYS A 189 20.21 10.40 5.58
CA CYS A 189 20.36 11.79 6.02
C CYS A 189 21.72 12.03 6.70
N TRP A 190 22.18 11.10 7.53
CA TRP A 190 23.44 11.21 8.27
C TRP A 190 24.67 11.16 7.35
N ASN A 191 24.62 10.27 6.36
CA ASN A 191 25.74 10.08 5.43
C ASN A 191 25.90 11.24 4.43
N THR A 192 24.86 12.01 4.17
CA THR A 192 24.88 13.07 3.12
C THR A 192 25.24 14.46 3.62
N LYS A 193 25.61 14.65 4.89
CA LYS A 193 25.81 16.00 5.51
C LYS A 193 24.61 16.95 5.35
N THR A 194 23.46 16.44 4.94
CA THR A 194 22.20 17.17 4.72
C THR A 194 21.29 17.14 5.95
N ALA A 195 21.86 16.99 7.15
CA ALA A 195 21.13 16.94 8.42
C ALA A 195 20.15 18.13 8.62
N LYS A 196 20.37 19.26 7.93
CA LYS A 196 19.43 20.40 7.96
C LYS A 196 18.09 20.14 7.23
N PHE A 197 18.00 19.13 6.35
CA PHE A 197 16.76 18.81 5.64
C PHE A 197 15.90 17.77 6.37
N CYS A 198 16.50 16.95 7.22
CA CYS A 198 15.78 15.89 7.94
C CYS A 198 14.88 16.39 9.08
N SER A 199 15.10 17.59 9.59
CA SER A 199 14.30 18.14 10.68
C SER A 199 12.91 18.65 10.26
N TRP A 200 12.66 18.83 8.97
CA TRP A 200 11.42 19.42 8.46
C TRP A 200 10.32 18.40 8.10
N SER A 201 10.66 17.14 7.86
CA SER A 201 9.69 16.15 7.39
C SER A 201 8.84 15.51 8.51
N TRP A 202 9.24 15.61 9.77
CA TRP A 202 8.51 15.00 10.89
C TRP A 202 7.39 15.91 11.46
N ALA A 203 7.44 17.21 11.23
CA ALA A 203 6.45 18.17 11.73
C ALA A 203 5.10 18.15 10.96
N LEU A 204 5.02 17.41 9.84
CA LEU A 204 3.80 17.29 9.03
C LEU A 204 3.12 15.93 9.16
N ALA A 205 3.54 15.08 10.09
CA ALA A 205 3.03 13.71 10.27
C ALA A 205 2.25 13.51 11.60
N GLU A 206 1.94 14.59 12.34
CA GLU A 206 1.03 14.60 13.49
C GLU A 206 -0.41 14.95 13.08
#